data_43e8fe20233cd8ef59504a334e65770a
#
_entry.id   43e8fe20233cd8ef59504a334e65770a
#
_cell.length_a   1.000
_cell.length_b   1.000
_cell.length_c   1.000
_cell.angle_alpha   90.00
_cell.angle_beta   90.00
_cell.angle_gamma   90.00
#
_symmetry.space_group_name_H-M   'P 1'
#
loop_
_entity.id
_entity.type
_entity.pdbx_description
1 polymer ?
#
loop_
_entity_poly.entity_id
_entity_poly.type
_entity_poly.pdbx_seq_one_letter_code
_entity_poly.pdbx_strand_id
1 'polypeptide(L)'
;MNTIPAQELKRRGLAAVDGLIAQGDVHVIRNNRPEYVVLTEVRYQELVAEAEEAYVARVKASLEDVKAGRLRKFASADELLQELDLDGE
;
A
#
# COMPACT_ATOMS: atom_id res chain seq x y z
N MET A 1 10.38 14.28 2.29
CA MET A 1 9.72 12.99 2.47
C MET A 1 9.51 12.74 3.94
N ASN A 2 8.35 12.22 4.27
CA ASN A 2 7.95 11.99 5.65
C ASN A 2 8.40 10.60 6.06
N THR A 3 9.31 10.50 7.02
CA THR A 3 9.87 9.20 7.36
C THR A 3 9.87 8.96 8.85
N ILE A 4 9.90 7.70 9.23
CA ILE A 4 10.02 7.30 10.62
C ILE A 4 10.86 6.02 10.69
N PRO A 5 11.80 5.93 11.63
CA PRO A 5 12.54 4.67 11.80
C PRO A 5 11.61 3.57 12.31
N ALA A 6 11.82 2.36 11.83
CA ALA A 6 11.00 1.23 12.24
C ALA A 6 11.03 1.04 13.75
N GLN A 7 12.18 1.28 14.37
CA GLN A 7 12.29 1.15 15.82
C GLN A 7 11.40 2.12 16.56
N GLU A 8 11.32 3.34 16.04
CA GLU A 8 10.47 4.35 16.65
C GLU A 8 9.01 3.97 16.53
N LEU A 9 8.63 3.44 15.38
CA LEU A 9 7.27 2.98 15.17
C LEU A 9 6.93 1.83 16.11
N LYS A 10 7.85 0.90 16.28
CA LYS A 10 7.64 -0.21 17.20
C LYS A 10 7.47 0.27 18.65
N ARG A 11 8.28 1.23 19.03
CA ARG A 11 8.29 1.71 20.41
C ARG A 11 7.05 2.54 20.73
N ARG A 12 6.67 3.39 19.83
CA ARG A 12 5.59 4.35 20.08
C ARG A 12 4.26 3.96 19.46
N GLY A 13 4.27 3.04 18.52
CA GLY A 13 3.04 2.58 17.88
C GLY A 13 2.42 3.64 16.99
N LEU A 14 1.11 3.57 16.84
CA LEU A 14 0.41 4.48 15.94
C LEU A 14 0.52 5.94 16.36
N ALA A 15 0.77 6.20 17.62
CA ALA A 15 0.92 7.57 18.08
C ALA A 15 2.05 8.27 17.33
N ALA A 16 3.11 7.53 17.00
CA ALA A 16 4.21 8.11 16.26
C ALA A 16 3.79 8.51 14.87
N VAL A 17 2.90 7.73 14.27
CA VAL A 17 2.43 8.01 12.92
C VAL A 17 1.45 9.17 12.91
N ASP A 18 0.61 9.26 13.93
CA ASP A 18 -0.43 10.29 13.98
C ASP A 18 0.13 11.69 13.78
N GLY A 19 1.28 11.95 14.37
CA GLY A 19 1.88 13.27 14.24
C GLY A 19 2.45 13.56 12.87
N LEU A 20 2.81 12.50 12.15
CA LEU A 20 3.44 12.65 10.85
C LEU A 20 2.46 12.56 9.70
N ILE A 21 1.40 11.78 9.88
CA ILE A 21 0.49 11.46 8.79
C ILE A 21 -0.23 12.69 8.26
N ALA A 22 -0.39 13.70 9.12
CA ALA A 22 -1.05 14.93 8.70
C ALA A 22 -0.26 15.65 7.61
N GLN A 23 1.03 15.39 7.53
CA GLN A 23 1.88 16.03 6.54
C GLN A 23 2.02 15.20 5.27
N GLY A 24 1.50 13.99 5.26
CA GLY A 24 1.57 13.16 4.08
C GLY A 24 1.86 11.72 4.44
N ASP A 25 2.06 10.92 3.41
CA ASP A 25 2.36 9.51 3.60
C ASP A 25 3.66 9.35 4.39
N VAL A 26 3.69 8.33 5.25
CA VAL A 26 4.84 8.11 6.13
C VAL A 26 5.59 6.88 5.68
N HIS A 27 6.86 7.05 5.40
CA HIS A 27 7.71 5.96 4.96
C HIS A 27 8.47 5.39 6.14
N VAL A 28 8.34 4.10 6.35
CA VAL A 28 9.00 3.42 7.45
C VAL A 28 10.37 2.94 6.99
N ILE A 29 11.39 3.41 7.68
CA ILE A 29 12.77 3.13 7.30
C ILE A 29 13.31 2.01 8.17
N ARG A 30 13.84 0.99 7.53
CA ARG A 30 14.49 -0.11 8.22
C ARG A 30 15.75 -0.48 7.43
N ASN A 31 16.85 -0.67 8.17
CA ASN A 31 18.12 -0.99 7.54
C ASN A 31 18.50 0.05 6.50
N ASN A 32 18.26 1.29 6.83
CA ASN A 32 18.64 2.44 6.00
C ASN A 32 17.88 2.52 4.68
N ARG A 33 16.73 1.89 4.59
CA ARG A 33 15.95 1.99 3.36
C ARG A 33 14.46 1.97 3.69
N PRO A 34 13.65 2.62 2.87
CA PRO A 34 12.20 2.59 3.07
C PRO A 34 11.68 1.20 2.70
N GLU A 35 10.97 0.59 3.64
CA GLU A 35 10.42 -0.73 3.43
C GLU A 35 8.90 -0.75 3.46
N TYR A 36 8.29 0.22 4.13
CA TYR A 36 6.83 0.26 4.23
C TYR A 36 6.36 1.69 4.12
N VAL A 37 5.11 1.84 3.73
CA VAL A 37 4.48 3.16 3.68
C VAL A 37 3.18 3.08 4.46
N VAL A 38 2.99 4.05 5.35
CA VAL A 38 1.75 4.17 6.11
C VAL A 38 0.99 5.38 5.57
N LEU A 39 -0.26 5.16 5.21
CA LEU A 39 -1.11 6.24 4.73
C LEU A 39 -2.50 6.10 5.32
N THR A 40 -3.25 7.18 5.24
CA THR A 40 -4.64 7.12 5.67
C THR A 40 -5.46 6.30 4.67
N GLU A 41 -6.59 5.83 5.15
CA GLU A 41 -7.49 5.08 4.27
C GLU A 41 -7.90 5.92 3.07
N VAL A 42 -8.18 7.20 3.32
CA VAL A 42 -8.58 8.10 2.23
C VAL A 42 -7.47 8.18 1.18
N ARG A 43 -6.24 8.36 1.63
CA ARG A 43 -5.12 8.46 0.70
C ARG A 43 -4.94 7.16 -0.07
N TYR A 44 -5.09 6.04 0.61
CA TYR A 44 -4.97 4.76 -0.05
C TYR A 44 -6.03 4.59 -1.15
N GLN A 45 -7.27 4.99 -0.85
CA GLN A 45 -8.31 4.89 -1.85
C GLN A 45 -8.04 5.78 -3.05
N GLU A 46 -7.48 6.96 -2.80
CA GLU A 46 -7.09 7.85 -3.89
C GLU A 46 -6.06 7.21 -4.79
N LEU A 47 -5.05 6.61 -4.19
CA LEU A 47 -3.99 5.98 -4.98
C LEU A 47 -4.50 4.78 -5.77
N VAL A 48 -5.38 4.00 -5.16
CA VAL A 48 -5.96 2.86 -5.86
C VAL A 48 -6.79 3.33 -7.04
N ALA A 49 -7.58 4.37 -6.84
CA ALA A 49 -8.41 4.90 -7.92
C ALA A 49 -7.56 5.42 -9.07
N GLU A 50 -6.48 6.11 -8.74
CA GLU A 50 -5.57 6.62 -9.77
C GLU A 50 -4.92 5.48 -10.54
N ALA A 51 -4.51 4.44 -9.83
CA ALA A 51 -3.89 3.29 -10.47
C ALA A 51 -4.86 2.57 -11.38
N GLU A 52 -6.10 2.44 -10.94
CA GLU A 52 -7.11 1.80 -11.75
C GLU A 52 -7.42 2.60 -13.00
N GLU A 53 -7.48 3.92 -12.86
CA GLU A 53 -7.70 4.79 -14.01
C GLU A 53 -6.59 4.63 -15.04
N ALA A 54 -5.36 4.65 -14.57
CA ALA A 54 -4.22 4.51 -15.46
C ALA A 54 -4.23 3.14 -16.12
N TYR A 55 -4.58 2.12 -15.37
CA TYR A 55 -4.65 0.77 -15.88
C TYR A 55 -5.71 0.64 -16.95
N VAL A 56 -6.88 1.18 -16.70
CA VAL A 56 -7.98 1.12 -17.66
C VAL A 56 -7.60 1.83 -18.95
N ALA A 57 -6.95 2.97 -18.84
CA ALA A 57 -6.53 3.71 -20.00
C ALA A 57 -5.59 2.90 -20.88
N ARG A 58 -4.68 2.16 -20.25
CA ARG A 58 -3.75 1.32 -20.99
C ARG A 58 -4.42 0.09 -21.56
N VAL A 59 -5.32 -0.49 -20.80
CA VAL A 59 -6.01 -1.69 -21.23
C VAL A 59 -6.89 -1.44 -22.42
N LYS A 60 -7.47 -0.26 -22.50
CA LYS A 60 -8.30 0.08 -23.66
C LYS A 60 -7.52 0.02 -24.94
N ALA A 61 -6.23 0.22 -24.87
CA ALA A 61 -5.39 0.19 -26.07
C ALA A 61 -5.06 -1.23 -26.49
N SER A 62 -4.99 -2.16 -25.54
CA SER A 62 -4.68 -3.54 -25.88
C SER A 62 -5.62 -4.47 -25.14
N LEU A 63 -6.86 -4.31 -25.46
CA LEU A 63 -7.93 -4.93 -24.72
C LEU A 63 -7.88 -6.43 -24.68
N GLU A 64 -7.52 -7.00 -25.80
CA GLU A 64 -7.58 -8.44 -25.93
C GLU A 64 -6.57 -9.14 -25.05
N ASP A 65 -5.51 -8.46 -24.73
CA ASP A 65 -4.44 -9.07 -23.96
C ASP A 65 -4.78 -9.22 -22.51
N VAL A 66 -5.79 -8.51 -22.03
CA VAL A 66 -6.09 -8.49 -20.62
C VAL A 66 -7.40 -9.22 -20.39
N LYS A 67 -7.28 -10.43 -19.95
CA LYS A 67 -8.45 -11.17 -19.54
C LYS A 67 -8.62 -11.07 -18.04
N ALA A 68 -9.84 -11.27 -17.60
CA ALA A 68 -10.13 -11.16 -16.19
C ALA A 68 -9.25 -12.04 -15.34
N GLY A 69 -8.83 -13.16 -15.88
CA GLY A 69 -8.00 -14.07 -15.13
C GLY A 69 -6.65 -13.54 -14.76
N ARG A 70 -6.21 -12.48 -15.42
CA ARG A 70 -4.92 -11.90 -15.11
C ARG A 70 -4.97 -10.97 -13.93
N LEU A 71 -6.15 -10.54 -13.57
CA LEU A 71 -6.30 -9.63 -12.47
C LEU A 71 -6.64 -10.38 -11.21
N ARG A 72 -5.85 -10.17 -10.18
CA ARG A 72 -6.12 -10.79 -8.91
C ARG A 72 -6.62 -9.73 -7.96
N LYS A 73 -7.80 -9.96 -7.46
CA LYS A 73 -8.39 -9.09 -6.45
C LYS A 73 -8.70 -9.93 -5.24
N PHE A 74 -8.39 -9.36 -4.09
CA PHE A 74 -8.72 -10.04 -2.85
C PHE A 74 -10.13 -9.65 -2.44
N ALA A 75 -10.94 -10.65 -2.18
CA ALA A 75 -12.33 -10.42 -1.83
C ALA A 75 -12.48 -9.79 -0.46
N SER A 76 -11.50 -10.00 0.41
CA SER A 76 -11.62 -9.51 1.77
C SER A 76 -10.23 -9.30 2.34
N ALA A 77 -10.20 -8.59 3.48
CA ALA A 77 -8.96 -8.42 4.20
C ALA A 77 -8.40 -9.75 4.68
N ASP A 78 -9.29 -10.68 4.98
CA ASP A 78 -8.85 -12.00 5.44
C ASP A 78 -8.08 -12.73 4.36
N GLU A 79 -8.54 -12.64 3.14
CA GLU A 79 -7.82 -13.25 2.02
C GLU A 79 -6.44 -12.67 1.87
N LEU A 80 -6.35 -11.34 1.96
CA LEU A 80 -5.08 -10.67 1.83
C LEU A 80 -4.13 -11.09 2.95
N LEU A 81 -4.64 -11.17 4.16
CA LEU A 81 -3.82 -11.55 5.30
C LEU A 81 -3.32 -12.98 5.16
N GLN A 82 -4.14 -13.87 4.63
CA GLN A 82 -3.71 -15.23 4.39
C GLN A 82 -2.56 -15.29 3.41
N GLU A 83 -2.65 -14.50 2.36
CA GLU A 83 -1.59 -14.45 1.37
C GLU A 83 -0.30 -13.95 1.99
N LEU A 84 -0.40 -12.94 2.83
CA LEU A 84 0.78 -12.38 3.50
C LEU A 84 1.37 -13.36 4.49
N ASP A 85 0.52 -14.12 5.18
CA ASP A 85 1.00 -15.12 6.13
C ASP A 85 1.82 -16.19 5.43
N LEU A 86 1.35 -16.63 4.27
CA LEU A 86 2.08 -17.64 3.52
C LEU A 86 3.45 -17.14 3.12
N ASP A 87 3.53 -15.87 2.78
CA ASP A 87 4.80 -15.27 2.38
C ASP A 87 5.65 -14.90 3.58
N GLY A 88 5.02 -14.62 4.69
CA GLY A 88 5.71 -14.14 5.86
C GLY A 88 6.47 -15.20 6.62
N GLU A 89 6.19 -16.44 6.32
CA GLU A 89 6.91 -17.53 6.97
C GLU A 89 8.24 -17.78 6.31
#